data_95ec22864b7038d49fe8d09145525789
#
_entry.id   95ec22864b7038d49fe8d09145525789
#
_cell.length_a   1.000
_cell.length_b   1.000
_cell.length_c   1.000
_cell.angle_alpha   90.00
_cell.angle_beta   90.00
_cell.angle_gamma   90.00
#
_symmetry.space_group_name_H-M   'P 1'
#
loop_
_entity.id
_entity.type
_entity.pdbx_description
1 polymer ?
#
loop_
_entity_poly.entity_id
_entity_poly.type
_entity_poly.pdbx_seq_one_letter_code
_entity_poly.pdbx_strand_id
1 'polypeptide(L)'
;GITRFATDGFLMDATDEEFALLRKLSMMENAICLKGQAEFALGIVTGNNAKHLLQRREAGSEPILRGSDIERFRIKGASSYIHFAPGVYQQIAPVALYRAPEKLLYRFVGEKPVFAYDDRQTLTLNSCNIVIPAVEGMDMRYIMAVFNSSVIEFWHRRVNHSMKLLRVHIEGFPIPVAAQEQQREIIRMVE
;
A
#
# COMPACT_ATOMS: atom_id res chain seq x y z
N GLY A 1 -29.50 -7.73 -1.20
CA GLY A 1 -28.23 -7.91 -1.90
C GLY A 1 -27.12 -7.48 -0.96
N ILE A 2 -26.21 -8.39 -0.63
CA ILE A 2 -25.08 -8.09 0.26
C ILE A 2 -24.10 -7.26 -0.55
N THR A 3 -23.89 -6.01 -0.18
CA THR A 3 -22.77 -5.19 -0.67
C THR A 3 -21.49 -5.86 -0.17
N ARG A 4 -20.70 -6.46 -1.05
CA ARG A 4 -19.43 -7.12 -0.71
C ARG A 4 -18.36 -6.15 -0.21
N PHE A 5 -18.48 -4.89 -0.59
CA PHE A 5 -17.56 -3.81 -0.23
C PHE A 5 -18.38 -2.72 0.45
N ALA A 6 -17.96 -2.31 1.64
CA ALA A 6 -18.70 -1.32 2.43
C ALA A 6 -18.74 0.03 1.69
N THR A 7 -19.94 0.45 1.35
CA THR A 7 -20.25 1.80 0.82
C THR A 7 -21.08 2.60 1.81
N ASP A 8 -20.89 2.34 3.10
CA ASP A 8 -21.68 2.95 4.19
C ASP A 8 -21.35 4.43 4.45
N GLY A 9 -20.55 5.06 3.58
CA GLY A 9 -20.31 6.50 3.58
C GLY A 9 -21.44 7.27 2.90
N PHE A 10 -21.90 8.33 3.52
CA PHE A 10 -22.84 9.29 2.92
C PHE A 10 -22.16 9.97 1.71
N LEU A 11 -22.53 9.56 0.51
CA LEU A 11 -22.04 10.12 -0.76
C LEU A 11 -22.83 11.38 -1.15
N MET A 12 -22.82 12.40 -0.29
CA MET A 12 -23.65 13.61 -0.47
C MET A 12 -23.32 14.41 -1.73
N ASP A 13 -22.12 14.26 -2.31
CA ASP A 13 -21.64 15.02 -3.47
C ASP A 13 -21.36 14.16 -4.70
N ALA A 14 -21.82 12.91 -4.74
CA ALA A 14 -21.61 12.05 -5.91
C ALA A 14 -22.68 12.31 -6.97
N THR A 15 -22.26 12.40 -8.24
CA THR A 15 -23.20 12.42 -9.37
C THR A 15 -23.87 11.06 -9.54
N ASP A 16 -25.00 10.99 -10.24
CA ASP A 16 -25.68 9.73 -10.54
C ASP A 16 -24.78 8.73 -11.27
N GLU A 17 -23.89 9.21 -12.15
CA GLU A 17 -22.91 8.40 -12.87
C GLU A 17 -21.83 7.82 -11.93
N GLU A 18 -21.33 8.65 -11.02
CA GLU A 18 -20.36 8.21 -10.00
C GLU A 18 -20.99 7.20 -9.05
N PHE A 19 -22.24 7.41 -8.65
CA PHE A 19 -22.98 6.45 -7.83
C PHE A 19 -23.20 5.12 -8.55
N ALA A 20 -23.58 5.15 -9.82
CA ALA A 20 -23.72 3.94 -10.65
C ALA A 20 -22.40 3.18 -10.78
N LEU A 21 -21.27 3.89 -10.95
CA LEU A 21 -19.94 3.29 -11.01
C LEU A 21 -19.54 2.66 -9.68
N LEU A 22 -19.72 3.35 -8.56
CA LEU A 22 -19.42 2.81 -7.22
C LEU A 22 -20.27 1.56 -6.94
N ARG A 23 -21.55 1.58 -7.29
CA ARG A 23 -22.42 0.42 -7.17
C ARG A 23 -21.92 -0.76 -8.01
N LYS A 24 -21.51 -0.50 -9.27
CA LYS A 24 -20.94 -1.54 -10.13
C LYS A 24 -19.68 -2.15 -9.53
N LEU A 25 -18.77 -1.32 -8.99
CA LEU A 25 -17.55 -1.79 -8.34
C LEU A 25 -17.85 -2.58 -7.06
N SER A 26 -18.80 -2.11 -6.22
CA SER A 26 -19.18 -2.79 -4.98
C SER A 26 -19.90 -4.13 -5.18
N MET A 27 -20.51 -4.32 -6.34
CA MET A 27 -21.26 -5.55 -6.70
C MET A 27 -20.48 -6.46 -7.67
N MET A 28 -19.19 -6.19 -7.90
CA MET A 28 -18.38 -6.99 -8.80
C MET A 28 -18.25 -8.44 -8.27
N GLU A 29 -18.82 -9.40 -9.00
CA GLU A 29 -18.89 -10.81 -8.56
C GLU A 29 -17.51 -11.49 -8.57
N ASN A 30 -16.65 -11.14 -9.52
CA ASN A 30 -15.31 -11.70 -9.70
C ASN A 30 -14.22 -10.80 -9.07
N ALA A 31 -14.52 -10.13 -7.98
CA ALA A 31 -13.54 -9.37 -7.21
C ALA A 31 -13.39 -9.93 -5.80
N ILE A 32 -12.19 -9.79 -5.27
CA ILE A 32 -11.84 -10.08 -3.88
C ILE A 32 -11.37 -8.81 -3.17
N CYS A 33 -11.13 -8.90 -1.88
CA CYS A 33 -10.48 -7.86 -1.09
C CYS A 33 -9.41 -8.48 -0.18
N LEU A 34 -8.53 -7.66 0.37
CA LEU A 34 -7.43 -8.16 1.22
C LEU A 34 -7.83 -8.47 2.67
N LYS A 35 -9.09 -8.29 3.06
CA LYS A 35 -9.53 -8.57 4.42
C LYS A 35 -9.28 -10.03 4.79
N GLY A 36 -8.39 -10.26 5.77
CA GLY A 36 -7.98 -11.59 6.20
C GLY A 36 -6.98 -12.29 5.27
N GLN A 37 -6.51 -11.61 4.20
CA GLN A 37 -5.59 -12.15 3.20
C GLN A 37 -4.34 -11.28 3.02
N ALA A 38 -3.96 -10.51 4.03
CA ALA A 38 -2.74 -9.71 4.01
C ALA A 38 -2.23 -9.44 5.42
N GLU A 39 -0.91 -9.33 5.55
CA GLU A 39 -0.26 -8.77 6.73
C GLU A 39 0.03 -7.28 6.50
N PHE A 40 -0.01 -6.51 7.60
CA PHE A 40 0.25 -5.07 7.57
C PHE A 40 1.28 -4.71 8.63
N ALA A 41 2.20 -3.82 8.29
CA ALA A 41 3.15 -3.26 9.24
C ALA A 41 3.23 -1.75 9.14
N LEU A 42 3.22 -1.10 10.30
CA LEU A 42 3.61 0.30 10.40
C LEU A 42 5.11 0.41 10.14
N GLY A 43 5.53 1.40 9.38
CA GLY A 43 6.93 1.75 9.27
C GLY A 43 7.49 2.23 10.62
N ILE A 44 8.79 2.16 10.79
CA ILE A 44 9.50 2.44 12.04
C ILE A 44 9.18 3.86 12.54
N VAL A 45 8.75 3.98 13.79
CA VAL A 45 8.67 5.24 14.53
C VAL A 45 9.90 5.36 15.40
N THR A 46 10.87 6.18 15.01
CA THR A 46 12.14 6.29 15.74
C THR A 46 12.01 6.99 17.09
N GLY A 47 10.97 7.82 17.27
CA GLY A 47 10.82 8.74 18.39
C GLY A 47 11.65 10.02 18.25
N ASN A 48 12.80 9.95 17.58
CA ASN A 48 13.67 11.10 17.30
C ASN A 48 14.43 10.88 15.99
N ASN A 49 13.87 11.35 14.88
CA ASN A 49 14.47 11.19 13.57
C ASN A 49 15.85 11.89 13.46
N ALA A 50 16.03 13.03 14.11
CA ALA A 50 17.31 13.74 14.08
C ALA A 50 18.45 12.95 14.73
N LYS A 51 18.12 12.12 15.74
CA LYS A 51 19.09 11.25 16.43
C LYS A 51 19.40 9.98 15.62
N HIS A 52 18.41 9.41 14.96
CA HIS A 52 18.51 8.05 14.42
C HIS A 52 18.73 7.98 12.90
N LEU A 53 18.39 9.05 12.16
CA LEU A 53 18.50 9.06 10.71
C LEU A 53 19.78 9.76 10.25
N LEU A 54 20.43 9.13 9.27
CA LEU A 54 21.59 9.66 8.60
C LEU A 54 21.19 10.19 7.22
N GLN A 55 21.77 11.31 6.81
CA GLN A 55 21.56 11.91 5.48
C GLN A 55 22.43 11.26 4.40
N ARG A 56 23.43 10.50 4.79
CA ARG A 56 24.35 9.79 3.91
C ARG A 56 24.58 8.39 4.43
N ARG A 57 24.92 7.49 3.50
CA ARG A 57 25.26 6.11 3.85
C ARG A 57 26.58 6.07 4.62
N GLU A 58 26.58 5.40 5.75
CA GLU A 58 27.75 5.11 6.58
C GLU A 58 27.97 3.61 6.68
N ALA A 59 29.15 3.19 7.14
CA ALA A 59 29.46 1.78 7.34
C ALA A 59 28.47 1.16 8.34
N GLY A 60 27.85 0.04 7.98
CA GLY A 60 26.85 -0.64 8.79
C GLY A 60 25.46 0.02 8.80
N SER A 61 25.25 1.12 8.06
CA SER A 61 23.91 1.69 7.89
C SER A 61 23.17 1.09 6.72
N GLU A 62 21.85 1.06 6.83
CA GLU A 62 20.93 0.55 5.81
C GLU A 62 20.01 1.69 5.29
N PRO A 63 19.58 1.61 4.02
CA PRO A 63 18.60 2.53 3.49
C PRO A 63 17.26 2.37 4.22
N ILE A 64 16.58 3.50 4.50
CA ILE A 64 15.25 3.54 5.07
C ILE A 64 14.37 4.51 4.29
N LEU A 65 13.20 4.03 3.85
CA LEU A 65 12.32 4.77 2.95
C LEU A 65 11.27 5.58 3.71
N ARG A 66 11.03 6.78 3.22
CA ARG A 66 9.90 7.63 3.59
C ARG A 66 8.79 7.51 2.53
N GLY A 67 7.60 7.98 2.83
CA GLY A 67 6.53 8.09 1.84
C GLY A 67 6.88 8.95 0.62
N SER A 68 7.79 9.93 0.77
CA SER A 68 8.32 10.73 -0.33
C SER A 68 9.29 9.99 -1.26
N ASP A 69 9.85 8.86 -0.80
CA ASP A 69 10.85 8.08 -1.55
C ASP A 69 10.21 7.06 -2.49
N ILE A 70 8.89 6.93 -2.43
CA ILE A 70 8.10 6.08 -3.34
C ILE A 70 7.16 6.92 -4.19
N GLU A 71 6.89 6.43 -5.38
CA GLU A 71 5.82 6.88 -6.25
C GLU A 71 5.08 5.68 -6.84
N ARG A 72 4.02 5.89 -7.60
CA ARG A 72 3.27 4.77 -8.20
C ARG A 72 4.23 3.86 -8.95
N PHE A 73 4.17 2.57 -8.61
CA PHE A 73 4.91 1.46 -9.21
C PHE A 73 6.39 1.36 -8.82
N ARG A 74 7.04 2.41 -8.34
CA ARG A 74 8.49 2.39 -8.14
C ARG A 74 8.99 3.04 -6.85
N ILE A 75 10.14 2.59 -6.41
CA ILE A 75 10.97 3.20 -5.39
C ILE A 75 11.99 4.12 -6.08
N LYS A 76 11.96 5.41 -5.75
CA LYS A 76 12.91 6.40 -6.31
C LYS A 76 14.33 6.24 -5.76
N GLY A 77 14.44 5.73 -4.54
CA GLY A 77 15.67 5.60 -3.78
C GLY A 77 15.49 6.15 -2.37
N ALA A 78 16.32 5.69 -1.44
CA ALA A 78 16.27 6.15 -0.05
C ALA A 78 16.88 7.55 0.09
N SER A 79 16.14 8.46 0.73
CA SER A 79 16.63 9.78 1.11
C SER A 79 17.28 9.81 2.49
N SER A 80 17.26 8.68 3.21
CA SER A 80 17.82 8.55 4.55
C SER A 80 18.36 7.15 4.79
N TYR A 81 19.25 7.05 5.79
CA TYR A 81 19.84 5.78 6.22
C TYR A 81 19.69 5.63 7.74
N ILE A 82 19.84 4.41 8.25
CA ILE A 82 19.71 4.12 9.68
C ILE A 82 20.64 2.98 10.08
N HIS A 83 21.23 3.07 11.29
CA HIS A 83 21.80 1.90 11.94
C HIS A 83 20.65 1.14 12.61
N PHE A 84 20.27 0.00 12.03
CA PHE A 84 19.08 -0.72 12.47
C PHE A 84 19.25 -1.34 13.84
N ALA A 85 18.59 -0.75 14.84
CA ALA A 85 18.63 -1.18 16.23
C ALA A 85 17.21 -1.20 16.82
N PRO A 86 16.44 -2.29 16.62
CA PRO A 86 15.01 -2.37 16.96
C PRO A 86 14.68 -1.95 18.40
N GLY A 87 15.55 -2.24 19.36
CA GLY A 87 15.32 -1.98 20.79
C GLY A 87 15.35 -0.50 21.20
N VAL A 88 15.75 0.42 20.32
CA VAL A 88 15.86 1.85 20.66
C VAL A 88 14.76 2.71 20.01
N TYR A 89 13.90 2.13 19.20
CA TYR A 89 12.83 2.87 18.53
C TYR A 89 11.57 2.96 19.38
N GLN A 90 10.84 4.05 19.22
CA GLN A 90 9.57 4.27 19.93
C GLN A 90 8.53 3.21 19.59
N GLN A 91 8.44 2.84 18.29
CA GLN A 91 7.53 1.79 17.82
C GLN A 91 8.11 1.09 16.61
N ILE A 92 8.04 -0.22 16.63
CA ILE A 92 8.45 -1.10 15.54
C ILE A 92 7.48 -2.28 15.41
N ALA A 93 7.15 -2.68 14.20
CA ALA A 93 6.45 -3.92 13.92
C ALA A 93 7.43 -5.12 14.01
N PRO A 94 6.94 -6.36 13.99
CA PRO A 94 7.82 -7.54 13.92
C PRO A 94 8.83 -7.41 12.77
N VAL A 95 10.12 -7.63 13.08
CA VAL A 95 11.23 -7.44 12.14
C VAL A 95 11.04 -8.25 10.85
N ALA A 96 10.45 -9.44 10.96
CA ALA A 96 10.16 -10.30 9.82
C ALA A 96 9.32 -9.60 8.73
N LEU A 97 8.41 -8.68 9.09
CA LEU A 97 7.60 -7.94 8.12
C LEU A 97 8.42 -6.92 7.33
N TYR A 98 9.44 -6.29 7.95
CA TYR A 98 10.38 -5.45 7.19
C TYR A 98 11.30 -6.29 6.31
N ARG A 99 11.66 -7.50 6.75
CA ARG A 99 12.55 -8.43 6.05
C ARG A 99 11.81 -9.46 5.19
N ALA A 100 10.52 -9.27 4.94
CA ALA A 100 9.81 -10.08 3.97
C ALA A 100 10.52 -10.04 2.60
N PRO A 101 10.69 -11.19 1.91
CA PRO A 101 11.39 -11.24 0.62
C PRO A 101 10.69 -10.39 -0.45
N GLU A 102 9.39 -10.27 -0.35
CA GLU A 102 8.55 -9.44 -1.21
C GLU A 102 7.50 -8.73 -0.36
N LYS A 103 7.24 -7.46 -0.65
CA LYS A 103 6.19 -6.68 -0.01
C LYS A 103 5.79 -5.47 -0.84
N LEU A 104 4.60 -4.96 -0.60
CA LEU A 104 4.20 -3.65 -1.11
C LEU A 104 4.41 -2.59 -0.04
N LEU A 105 4.99 -1.50 -0.47
CA LEU A 105 5.14 -0.28 0.30
C LEU A 105 4.03 0.68 -0.09
N TYR A 106 3.46 1.40 0.88
CA TYR A 106 2.46 2.41 0.56
C TYR A 106 2.67 3.71 1.33
N ARG A 107 2.37 4.82 0.67
CA ARG A 107 2.41 6.15 1.28
C ARG A 107 1.23 6.30 2.24
N PHE A 108 1.55 6.63 3.50
CA PHE A 108 0.52 6.75 4.53
C PHE A 108 -0.37 7.99 4.37
N VAL A 109 0.22 9.13 3.95
CA VAL A 109 -0.51 10.40 3.76
C VAL A 109 -0.32 10.89 2.33
N GLY A 110 -1.41 11.19 1.64
CA GLY A 110 -1.41 11.72 0.30
C GLY A 110 -2.82 11.81 -0.28
N GLU A 111 -2.98 12.59 -1.34
CA GLU A 111 -4.27 12.75 -2.03
C GLU A 111 -4.70 11.48 -2.79
N LYS A 112 -3.72 10.67 -3.16
CA LYS A 112 -3.91 9.46 -3.97
C LYS A 112 -3.22 8.28 -3.31
N PRO A 113 -3.77 7.06 -3.47
CA PRO A 113 -3.05 5.84 -3.16
C PRO A 113 -1.75 5.75 -3.96
N VAL A 114 -0.65 5.44 -3.29
CA VAL A 114 0.66 5.23 -3.91
C VAL A 114 1.24 3.96 -3.33
N PHE A 115 1.50 2.99 -4.21
CA PHE A 115 2.10 1.71 -3.88
C PHE A 115 3.34 1.45 -4.74
N ALA A 116 4.35 0.84 -4.14
CA ALA A 116 5.56 0.37 -4.80
C ALA A 116 5.91 -1.03 -4.33
N TYR A 117 6.50 -1.82 -5.21
CA TYR A 117 6.97 -3.18 -4.90
C TYR A 117 8.40 -3.14 -4.38
N ASP A 118 8.68 -3.90 -3.33
CA ASP A 118 10.01 -4.05 -2.74
C ASP A 118 10.38 -5.53 -2.55
N ASP A 119 11.43 -5.95 -3.23
CA ASP A 119 12.08 -7.26 -3.16
C ASP A 119 13.48 -7.19 -2.51
N ARG A 120 13.82 -6.05 -1.90
CA ARG A 120 15.15 -5.76 -1.33
C ARG A 120 15.15 -5.73 0.20
N GLN A 121 14.04 -6.11 0.81
CA GLN A 121 13.89 -6.10 2.27
C GLN A 121 14.17 -4.73 2.89
N THR A 122 13.84 -3.66 2.18
CA THR A 122 14.15 -2.29 2.57
C THR A 122 13.34 -1.88 3.81
N LEU A 123 13.98 -1.16 4.72
CA LEU A 123 13.33 -0.60 5.91
C LEU A 123 12.47 0.60 5.54
N THR A 124 11.43 0.86 6.34
CA THR A 124 10.52 1.99 6.12
C THR A 124 10.25 2.78 7.41
N LEU A 125 10.06 4.08 7.27
CA LEU A 125 9.53 4.96 8.31
C LEU A 125 7.99 5.01 8.26
N ASN A 126 7.37 5.46 9.33
CA ASN A 126 5.91 5.52 9.51
C ASN A 126 5.12 6.35 8.47
N SER A 127 5.80 7.10 7.61
CA SER A 127 5.19 7.73 6.44
C SER A 127 5.11 6.78 5.21
N CYS A 128 5.77 5.63 5.29
CA CYS A 128 5.81 4.57 4.30
C CYS A 128 5.54 3.23 4.98
N ASN A 129 4.32 2.74 4.92
CA ASN A 129 3.91 1.52 5.58
C ASN A 129 3.97 0.31 4.63
N ILE A 130 3.74 -0.87 5.18
CA ILE A 130 3.90 -2.15 4.49
C ILE A 130 2.56 -2.87 4.43
N VAL A 131 2.26 -3.48 3.30
CA VAL A 131 1.23 -4.52 3.14
C VAL A 131 1.83 -5.70 2.38
N ILE A 132 1.58 -6.90 2.87
CA ILE A 132 2.04 -8.17 2.29
C ILE A 132 0.78 -8.98 1.94
N PRO A 133 0.26 -8.85 0.71
CA PRO A 133 -0.85 -9.67 0.25
C PRO A 133 -0.47 -11.15 0.19
N ALA A 134 -1.39 -12.02 0.62
CA ALA A 134 -1.26 -13.47 0.57
C ALA A 134 -2.52 -14.07 -0.09
N VAL A 135 -2.74 -13.72 -1.34
CA VAL A 135 -3.90 -14.15 -2.12
C VAL A 135 -3.48 -15.26 -3.09
N GLU A 136 -4.08 -16.42 -2.93
CA GLU A 136 -3.78 -17.56 -3.80
C GLU A 136 -4.07 -17.21 -5.28
N GLY A 137 -3.13 -17.53 -6.15
CA GLY A 137 -3.23 -17.29 -7.59
C GLY A 137 -3.12 -15.84 -8.03
N MET A 138 -2.76 -14.91 -7.14
CA MET A 138 -2.51 -13.51 -7.49
C MET A 138 -1.06 -13.09 -7.24
N ASP A 139 -0.43 -12.53 -8.27
CA ASP A 139 0.89 -11.91 -8.15
C ASP A 139 0.76 -10.58 -7.39
N MET A 140 1.66 -10.34 -6.44
CA MET A 140 1.68 -9.11 -5.64
C MET A 140 1.85 -7.85 -6.50
N ARG A 141 2.57 -7.93 -7.62
CA ARG A 141 2.76 -6.83 -8.57
C ARG A 141 1.48 -6.52 -9.35
N TYR A 142 0.65 -7.54 -9.63
CA TYR A 142 -0.68 -7.33 -10.17
C TYR A 142 -1.56 -6.57 -9.17
N ILE A 143 -1.55 -6.96 -7.89
CA ILE A 143 -2.28 -6.25 -6.83
C ILE A 143 -1.80 -4.80 -6.73
N MET A 144 -0.48 -4.56 -6.79
CA MET A 144 0.10 -3.21 -6.85
C MET A 144 -0.44 -2.41 -8.05
N ALA A 145 -0.54 -3.02 -9.21
CA ALA A 145 -1.06 -2.36 -10.41
C ALA A 145 -2.52 -1.94 -10.23
N VAL A 146 -3.36 -2.82 -9.69
CA VAL A 146 -4.75 -2.51 -9.34
C VAL A 146 -4.82 -1.36 -8.34
N PHE A 147 -4.03 -1.39 -7.27
CA PHE A 147 -4.05 -0.39 -6.21
C PHE A 147 -3.56 1.00 -6.66
N ASN A 148 -2.71 1.06 -7.67
CA ASN A 148 -2.28 2.32 -8.29
C ASN A 148 -3.22 2.80 -9.42
N SER A 149 -4.27 2.07 -9.75
CA SER A 149 -5.20 2.42 -10.83
C SER A 149 -6.04 3.66 -10.52
N SER A 150 -6.53 4.33 -11.56
CA SER A 150 -7.49 5.43 -11.44
C SER A 150 -8.82 4.97 -10.81
N VAL A 151 -9.17 3.70 -10.96
CA VAL A 151 -10.37 3.11 -10.35
C VAL A 151 -10.25 3.09 -8.82
N ILE A 152 -9.11 2.65 -8.29
CA ILE A 152 -8.88 2.65 -6.84
C ILE A 152 -8.68 4.08 -6.30
N GLU A 153 -8.06 4.98 -7.07
CA GLU A 153 -8.00 6.40 -6.72
C GLU A 153 -9.40 6.99 -6.57
N PHE A 154 -10.28 6.73 -7.55
CA PHE A 154 -11.69 7.16 -7.53
C PHE A 154 -12.43 6.54 -6.33
N TRP A 155 -12.29 5.22 -6.11
CA TRP A 155 -12.88 4.52 -4.97
C TRP A 155 -12.44 5.15 -3.64
N HIS A 156 -11.14 5.31 -3.44
CA HIS A 156 -10.59 5.87 -2.19
C HIS A 156 -11.10 7.29 -1.92
N ARG A 157 -11.13 8.13 -2.93
CA ARG A 157 -11.61 9.50 -2.83
C ARG A 157 -13.09 9.57 -2.46
N ARG A 158 -13.92 8.68 -3.03
CA ARG A 158 -15.38 8.71 -2.86
C ARG A 158 -15.87 7.93 -1.64
N VAL A 159 -15.21 6.84 -1.28
CA VAL A 159 -15.65 5.97 -0.18
C VAL A 159 -14.97 6.35 1.13
N ASN A 160 -13.68 6.63 1.10
CA ASN A 160 -12.90 6.81 2.33
C ASN A 160 -12.76 8.28 2.76
N HIS A 161 -12.86 9.24 1.87
CA HIS A 161 -12.76 10.69 2.14
C HIS A 161 -11.58 11.06 3.06
N SER A 162 -10.43 10.44 2.87
CA SER A 162 -9.30 10.54 3.79
C SER A 162 -7.99 10.81 3.07
N MET A 163 -7.20 11.73 3.60
CA MET A 163 -5.80 11.92 3.20
C MET A 163 -4.87 10.83 3.75
N LYS A 164 -5.33 10.06 4.74
CA LYS A 164 -4.58 8.94 5.31
C LYS A 164 -5.05 7.63 4.68
N LEU A 165 -4.12 6.89 4.13
CA LEU A 165 -4.40 5.56 3.61
C LEU A 165 -4.26 4.54 4.76
N LEU A 166 -5.39 4.20 5.37
CA LEU A 166 -5.46 3.28 6.50
C LEU A 166 -5.56 1.82 6.04
N ARG A 167 -5.17 0.89 6.91
CA ARG A 167 -5.33 -0.55 6.68
C ARG A 167 -6.75 -0.92 6.25
N VAL A 168 -7.77 -0.44 6.97
CA VAL A 168 -9.18 -0.72 6.67
C VAL A 168 -9.59 -0.27 5.26
N HIS A 169 -9.01 0.81 4.75
CA HIS A 169 -9.24 1.27 3.39
C HIS A 169 -8.66 0.28 2.37
N ILE A 170 -7.39 -0.12 2.57
CA ILE A 170 -6.69 -1.07 1.67
C ILE A 170 -7.37 -2.44 1.69
N GLU A 171 -7.78 -2.91 2.87
CA GLU A 171 -8.52 -4.17 3.03
C GLU A 171 -9.86 -4.17 2.28
N GLY A 172 -10.46 -3.00 2.05
CA GLY A 172 -11.72 -2.84 1.34
C GLY A 172 -11.60 -2.55 -0.16
N PHE A 173 -10.40 -2.43 -0.72
CA PHE A 173 -10.25 -2.19 -2.16
C PHE A 173 -10.69 -3.40 -2.99
N PRO A 174 -11.55 -3.21 -4.00
CA PRO A 174 -11.95 -4.29 -4.90
C PRO A 174 -10.78 -4.68 -5.82
N ILE A 175 -10.42 -5.95 -5.81
CA ILE A 175 -9.35 -6.51 -6.65
C ILE A 175 -10.00 -7.49 -7.62
N PRO A 176 -10.05 -7.21 -8.94
CA PRO A 176 -10.57 -8.15 -9.93
C PRO A 176 -9.76 -9.45 -9.93
N VAL A 177 -10.45 -10.59 -9.97
CA VAL A 177 -9.79 -11.88 -10.20
C VAL A 177 -9.48 -12.00 -11.69
N ALA A 178 -8.20 -12.06 -12.04
CA ALA A 178 -7.70 -12.16 -13.39
C ALA A 178 -6.91 -13.46 -13.60
N ALA A 179 -7.02 -14.03 -14.81
CA ALA A 179 -6.21 -15.17 -15.20
C ALA A 179 -4.71 -14.82 -15.19
N GLN A 180 -3.84 -15.80 -14.96
CA GLN A 180 -2.39 -15.60 -14.85
C GLN A 180 -1.78 -14.87 -16.08
N GLU A 181 -2.31 -15.10 -17.25
CA GLU A 181 -1.86 -14.43 -18.48
C GLU A 181 -2.19 -12.94 -18.46
N GLN A 182 -3.42 -12.59 -18.06
CA GLN A 182 -3.86 -11.20 -17.90
C GLN A 182 -3.07 -10.47 -16.82
N GLN A 183 -2.79 -11.16 -15.70
CA GLN A 183 -1.95 -10.57 -14.65
C GLN A 183 -0.55 -10.24 -15.19
N ARG A 184 0.08 -11.17 -15.91
CA ARG A 184 1.41 -10.96 -16.53
C ARG A 184 1.41 -9.82 -17.53
N GLU A 185 0.35 -9.67 -18.32
CA GLU A 185 0.23 -8.56 -19.26
C GLU A 185 0.17 -7.21 -18.52
N ILE A 186 -0.66 -7.11 -17.49
CA ILE A 186 -0.78 -5.89 -16.68
C ILE A 186 0.52 -5.57 -15.97
N ILE A 187 1.22 -6.56 -15.41
CA ILE A 187 2.51 -6.37 -14.75
C ILE A 187 3.53 -5.77 -15.74
N ARG A 188 3.64 -6.31 -16.96
CA ARG A 188 4.56 -5.78 -17.99
C ARG A 188 4.29 -4.32 -18.38
N MET A 189 3.05 -3.84 -18.22
CA MET A 189 2.72 -2.44 -18.52
C MET A 189 3.16 -1.46 -17.43
N VAL A 190 3.47 -1.94 -16.24
CA VAL A 190 3.78 -1.10 -15.08
C VAL A 190 5.22 -1.26 -14.55
N GLU A 191 5.98 -2.21 -15.08
CA GLU A 191 7.43 -2.38 -14.88
C GLU A 191 8.23 -1.50 -15.86
#